data_81f4943ac60fdebd1d62faa19db1f771
#
_entry.id   81f4943ac60fdebd1d62faa19db1f771
#
_cell.length_a   1.000
_cell.length_b   1.000
_cell.length_c   1.000
_cell.angle_alpha   90.00
_cell.angle_beta   90.00
_cell.angle_gamma   90.00
#
_symmetry.space_group_name_H-M   'P 1'
#
loop_
_entity.id
_entity.type
_entity.pdbx_description
1 polymer ?
#
loop_
_entity_poly.entity_id
_entity_poly.type
_entity_poly.pdbx_seq_one_letter_code
_entity_poly.pdbx_strand_id
1 'polypeptide(L)'
;MLAEVDDMFRSEMALIYALAGALVSAGTLVFLLKTRLAWRIAIDRPNTRSLHVLPVPRVGGWGVLPGACILLATLGGELRGIAVGAAFLGIVSQWDDRKGLSARVRFGAHLLSAVFFVWGTWGALLPVWLSILICIGVIWSINLYNFMDGSDGMAGGMAVIGFAAYAWMGMAAGSPIGLGAAAVSGAAFGFLLLNFHPAKIFLGDAGSVPLGFFAATFGLLGWGQDVWPAWFPLMVFSPFIADATFTLARRLARGERFWEAHREHFYQRMVQMTGHASTAWRWYGFMLAAAVLAMVGTRFSAIGQAGMLGGWVAVLAASGAFIEQRWRRYRRIQEH
;
A
#
# COMPACT_ATOMS: atom_id res chain seq x y z
N MET A 1 -3.01 33.98 14.98
CA MET A 1 -2.39 33.53 16.23
C MET A 1 -2.99 32.25 16.80
N LEU A 2 -4.27 32.17 17.22
CA LEU A 2 -4.84 30.89 17.72
C LEU A 2 -4.85 29.78 16.64
N ALA A 3 -5.25 30.08 15.40
CA ALA A 3 -5.22 29.12 14.30
C ALA A 3 -3.80 28.64 13.96
N GLU A 4 -2.81 29.51 13.96
CA GLU A 4 -1.41 29.16 13.72
C GLU A 4 -0.84 28.25 14.83
N VAL A 5 -1.26 28.50 16.09
CA VAL A 5 -0.86 27.65 17.23
C VAL A 5 -1.49 26.25 17.10
N ASP A 6 -2.77 26.17 16.67
CA ASP A 6 -3.46 24.89 16.43
C ASP A 6 -2.81 24.10 15.28
N ASP A 7 -2.46 24.76 14.18
CA ASP A 7 -1.79 24.11 13.04
C ASP A 7 -0.38 23.63 13.39
N MET A 8 0.36 24.43 14.18
CA MET A 8 1.68 24.03 14.68
C MET A 8 1.57 22.79 15.60
N PHE A 9 0.65 22.81 16.56
CA PHE A 9 0.42 21.68 17.48
C PHE A 9 0.04 20.39 16.73
N ARG A 10 -0.85 20.51 15.73
CA ARG A 10 -1.24 19.35 14.88
C ARG A 10 -0.05 18.80 14.11
N SER A 11 0.79 19.66 13.54
CA SER A 11 1.98 19.26 12.80
C SER A 11 2.98 18.53 13.69
N GLU A 12 3.20 19.02 14.91
CA GLU A 12 4.04 18.36 15.91
C GLU A 12 3.48 16.98 16.30
N MET A 13 2.17 16.88 16.52
CA MET A 13 1.52 15.61 16.84
C MET A 13 1.64 14.61 15.68
N ALA A 14 1.47 15.03 14.42
CA ALA A 14 1.66 14.16 13.27
C ALA A 14 3.09 13.64 13.18
N LEU A 15 4.09 14.49 13.44
CA LEU A 15 5.49 14.07 13.50
C LEU A 15 5.73 13.06 14.64
N ILE A 16 5.14 13.27 15.81
CA ILE A 16 5.23 12.34 16.94
C ILE A 16 4.63 10.99 16.55
N TYR A 17 3.44 10.95 15.93
CA TYR A 17 2.82 9.72 15.49
C TYR A 17 3.65 9.00 14.42
N ALA A 18 4.21 9.73 13.46
CA ALA A 18 5.09 9.16 12.44
C ALA A 18 6.38 8.58 13.06
N LEU A 19 7.04 9.34 13.94
CA LEU A 19 8.25 8.87 14.63
C LEU A 19 7.98 7.68 15.55
N ALA A 20 6.90 7.71 16.31
CA ALA A 20 6.50 6.58 17.15
C ALA A 20 6.22 5.32 16.31
N GLY A 21 5.47 5.45 15.22
CA GLY A 21 5.23 4.36 14.28
C GLY A 21 6.53 3.78 13.70
N ALA A 22 7.46 4.65 13.30
CA ALA A 22 8.75 4.25 12.75
C ALA A 22 9.62 3.54 13.79
N LEU A 23 9.68 4.06 15.01
CA LEU A 23 10.46 3.48 16.10
C LEU A 23 9.92 2.12 16.53
N VAL A 24 8.60 1.98 16.69
CA VAL A 24 7.98 0.70 17.03
C VAL A 24 8.23 -0.33 15.92
N SER A 25 8.01 0.06 14.67
CA SER A 25 8.24 -0.82 13.52
C SER A 25 9.70 -1.26 13.41
N ALA A 26 10.62 -0.31 13.32
CA ALA A 26 12.05 -0.60 13.18
C ALA A 26 12.60 -1.37 14.40
N GLY A 27 12.21 -0.97 15.63
CA GLY A 27 12.62 -1.61 16.87
C GLY A 27 12.18 -3.08 16.92
N THR A 28 10.92 -3.35 16.60
CA THR A 28 10.38 -4.73 16.53
C THR A 28 11.16 -5.56 15.51
N LEU A 29 11.39 -5.04 14.31
CA LEU A 29 12.07 -5.78 13.24
C LEU A 29 13.55 -6.02 13.55
N VAL A 30 14.24 -5.03 14.12
CA VAL A 30 15.63 -5.19 14.57
C VAL A 30 15.74 -6.21 15.70
N PHE A 31 14.79 -6.20 16.65
CA PHE A 31 14.71 -7.21 17.70
C PHE A 31 14.54 -8.62 17.12
N LEU A 32 13.59 -8.80 16.18
CA LEU A 32 13.35 -10.09 15.52
C LEU A 32 14.58 -10.59 14.76
N LEU A 33 15.33 -9.71 14.11
CA LEU A 33 16.56 -10.05 13.41
C LEU A 33 17.68 -10.44 14.38
N LYS A 34 17.94 -9.61 15.41
CA LYS A 34 19.02 -9.85 16.39
C LYS A 34 18.84 -11.14 17.19
N THR A 35 17.58 -11.45 17.55
CA THR A 35 17.23 -12.69 18.28
C THR A 35 17.13 -13.90 17.34
N ARG A 36 17.28 -13.72 16.04
CA ARG A 36 17.05 -14.75 15.00
C ARG A 36 15.62 -15.31 14.95
N LEU A 37 14.66 -14.71 15.68
CA LEU A 37 13.25 -15.10 15.63
C LEU A 37 12.66 -14.89 14.24
N ALA A 38 13.09 -13.85 13.51
CA ALA A 38 12.68 -13.61 12.13
C ALA A 38 12.84 -14.86 11.25
N TRP A 39 13.95 -15.57 11.39
CA TRP A 39 14.26 -16.80 10.66
C TRP A 39 13.45 -18.02 11.09
N ARG A 40 12.77 -17.97 12.22
CA ARG A 40 11.88 -19.05 12.71
C ARG A 40 10.41 -18.79 12.40
N ILE A 41 10.04 -17.53 12.19
CA ILE A 41 8.65 -17.13 11.95
C ILE A 41 8.23 -17.47 10.53
N ALA A 42 8.90 -16.93 9.53
CA ALA A 42 8.66 -17.19 8.12
C ALA A 42 9.90 -16.85 7.29
N ILE A 43 10.25 -17.69 6.33
CA ILE A 43 11.39 -17.50 5.42
C ILE A 43 10.89 -17.60 3.99
N ASP A 44 11.23 -16.62 3.17
CA ASP A 44 11.09 -16.72 1.72
C ASP A 44 12.34 -17.34 1.13
N ARG A 45 12.17 -18.52 0.56
CA ARG A 45 13.22 -19.23 -0.17
C ARG A 45 13.07 -18.97 -1.66
N PRO A 46 14.16 -18.62 -2.36
CA PRO A 46 14.11 -18.38 -3.80
C PRO A 46 13.47 -19.54 -4.55
N ASN A 47 12.60 -19.21 -5.48
CA ASN A 47 11.96 -20.14 -6.42
C ASN A 47 12.05 -19.57 -7.84
N THR A 48 11.52 -20.27 -8.82
CA THR A 48 11.54 -19.86 -10.25
C THR A 48 10.90 -18.50 -10.53
N ARG A 49 10.11 -17.97 -9.60
CA ARG A 49 9.38 -16.69 -9.72
C ARG A 49 10.03 -15.57 -8.89
N SER A 50 10.97 -15.90 -8.01
CA SER A 50 11.63 -14.93 -7.16
C SER A 50 12.55 -14.02 -7.97
N LEU A 51 12.63 -12.76 -7.53
CA LEU A 51 13.59 -11.77 -8.03
C LEU A 51 14.84 -11.69 -7.13
N HIS A 52 14.83 -12.38 -5.99
CA HIS A 52 15.96 -12.50 -5.06
C HIS A 52 16.62 -13.88 -5.19
N VAL A 53 17.90 -13.97 -4.78
CA VAL A 53 18.72 -15.20 -4.90
C VAL A 53 19.08 -15.82 -3.55
N LEU A 54 18.93 -15.09 -2.45
CA LEU A 54 19.21 -15.55 -1.10
C LEU A 54 17.91 -15.66 -0.30
N PRO A 55 17.80 -16.62 0.65
CA PRO A 55 16.66 -16.65 1.56
C PRO A 55 16.57 -15.37 2.39
N VAL A 56 15.37 -14.82 2.58
CA VAL A 56 15.11 -13.60 3.34
C VAL A 56 13.91 -13.81 4.27
N PRO A 57 13.94 -13.36 5.54
CA PRO A 57 12.79 -13.46 6.44
C PRO A 57 11.60 -12.62 5.96
N ARG A 58 10.38 -13.20 5.97
CA ARG A 58 9.11 -12.55 5.63
C ARG A 58 8.39 -12.14 6.91
N VAL A 59 8.87 -11.10 7.57
CA VAL A 59 8.35 -10.66 8.89
C VAL A 59 8.11 -9.15 8.97
N GLY A 60 8.12 -8.44 7.83
CA GLY A 60 7.92 -7.00 7.80
C GLY A 60 6.58 -6.56 8.40
N GLY A 61 5.53 -7.34 8.18
CA GLY A 61 4.21 -7.10 8.79
C GLY A 61 4.23 -7.06 10.32
N TRP A 62 5.14 -7.81 10.97
CA TRP A 62 5.33 -7.80 12.43
C TRP A 62 5.89 -6.48 12.98
N GLY A 63 6.46 -5.65 12.14
CA GLY A 63 6.84 -4.30 12.50
C GLY A 63 5.77 -3.28 12.13
N VAL A 64 5.28 -3.35 10.89
CA VAL A 64 4.32 -2.37 10.37
C VAL A 64 3.01 -2.39 11.16
N LEU A 65 2.44 -3.57 11.44
CA LEU A 65 1.17 -3.67 12.15
C LEU A 65 1.22 -3.12 13.58
N PRO A 66 2.14 -3.53 14.47
CA PRO A 66 2.21 -2.92 15.79
C PRO A 66 2.48 -1.42 15.73
N GLY A 67 3.39 -0.98 14.82
CA GLY A 67 3.73 0.43 14.65
C GLY A 67 2.54 1.29 14.22
N ALA A 68 1.63 0.74 13.44
CA ALA A 68 0.41 1.44 13.01
C ALA A 68 -0.76 1.21 13.99
N CYS A 69 -1.13 -0.05 14.26
CA CYS A 69 -2.38 -0.38 14.94
C CYS A 69 -2.43 0.11 16.40
N ILE A 70 -1.30 0.11 17.12
CA ILE A 70 -1.25 0.62 18.49
C ILE A 70 -1.61 2.11 18.49
N LEU A 71 -1.04 2.90 17.59
CA LEU A 71 -1.31 4.34 17.50
C LEU A 71 -2.73 4.63 16.99
N LEU A 72 -3.22 3.88 15.99
CA LEU A 72 -4.60 4.00 15.51
C LEU A 72 -5.61 3.69 16.63
N ALA A 73 -5.33 2.73 17.47
CA ALA A 73 -6.21 2.39 18.59
C ALA A 73 -6.34 3.52 19.62
N THR A 74 -5.32 4.37 19.78
CA THR A 74 -5.36 5.55 20.68
C THR A 74 -6.28 6.65 20.18
N LEU A 75 -6.48 6.74 18.85
CA LEU A 75 -7.31 7.77 18.21
C LEU A 75 -8.83 7.47 18.32
N GLY A 76 -9.20 6.22 18.63
CA GLY A 76 -10.60 5.84 18.82
C GLY A 76 -11.41 5.74 17.52
N GLY A 77 -12.75 5.71 17.67
CA GLY A 77 -13.69 5.75 16.57
C GLY A 77 -13.40 4.74 15.45
N GLU A 78 -13.60 5.17 14.20
CA GLU A 78 -13.40 4.38 12.98
C GLU A 78 -11.94 3.94 12.82
N LEU A 79 -10.97 4.76 13.27
CA LEU A 79 -9.54 4.42 13.19
C LEU A 79 -9.19 3.20 14.05
N ARG A 80 -9.83 3.05 15.22
CA ARG A 80 -9.71 1.83 16.02
C ARG A 80 -10.31 0.63 15.30
N GLY A 81 -11.47 0.80 14.64
CA GLY A 81 -12.08 -0.25 13.82
C GLY A 81 -11.16 -0.69 12.68
N ILE A 82 -10.53 0.26 12.01
CA ILE A 82 -9.54 -0.01 10.95
C ILE A 82 -8.33 -0.77 11.53
N ALA A 83 -7.82 -0.40 12.70
CA ALA A 83 -6.73 -1.12 13.37
C ALA A 83 -7.09 -2.58 13.66
N VAL A 84 -8.31 -2.83 14.17
CA VAL A 84 -8.82 -4.19 14.45
C VAL A 84 -8.91 -5.02 13.15
N GLY A 85 -9.49 -4.46 12.09
CA GLY A 85 -9.59 -5.13 10.79
C GLY A 85 -8.22 -5.47 10.20
N ALA A 86 -7.27 -4.54 10.26
CA ALA A 86 -5.91 -4.74 9.79
C ALA A 86 -5.16 -5.81 10.62
N ALA A 87 -5.28 -5.78 11.94
CA ALA A 87 -4.69 -6.78 12.82
C ALA A 87 -5.25 -8.18 12.54
N PHE A 88 -6.57 -8.29 12.35
CA PHE A 88 -7.22 -9.55 11.95
C PHE A 88 -6.66 -10.07 10.64
N LEU A 89 -6.57 -9.23 9.60
CA LEU A 89 -5.99 -9.59 8.31
C LEU A 89 -4.54 -10.04 8.45
N GLY A 90 -3.74 -9.32 9.24
CA GLY A 90 -2.34 -9.69 9.49
C GLY A 90 -2.18 -11.06 10.16
N ILE A 91 -3.05 -11.38 11.14
CA ILE A 91 -3.06 -12.70 11.80
C ILE A 91 -3.40 -13.81 10.79
N VAL A 92 -4.46 -13.62 10.00
CA VAL A 92 -4.87 -14.61 8.99
C VAL A 92 -3.77 -14.78 7.93
N SER A 93 -3.19 -13.68 7.44
CA SER A 93 -2.11 -13.71 6.45
C SER A 93 -0.84 -14.36 7.00
N GLN A 94 -0.51 -14.13 8.27
CA GLN A 94 0.60 -14.84 8.91
C GLN A 94 0.36 -16.35 8.98
N TRP A 95 -0.88 -16.76 9.17
CA TRP A 95 -1.25 -18.18 9.13
C TRP A 95 -1.12 -18.75 7.71
N ASP A 96 -1.52 -17.97 6.71
CA ASP A 96 -1.33 -18.31 5.30
C ASP A 96 0.16 -18.48 4.95
N ASP A 97 1.01 -17.54 5.33
CA ASP A 97 2.46 -17.60 5.12
C ASP A 97 3.11 -18.86 5.72
N ARG A 98 2.51 -19.45 6.77
CA ARG A 98 3.05 -20.65 7.44
C ARG A 98 2.49 -21.96 6.94
N LYS A 99 1.18 -22.01 6.65
CA LYS A 99 0.46 -23.27 6.41
C LYS A 99 -0.12 -23.38 5.00
N GLY A 100 -0.21 -22.26 4.27
CA GLY A 100 -0.89 -22.19 2.98
C GLY A 100 -2.40 -22.36 3.15
N LEU A 101 -3.13 -21.24 3.21
CA LEU A 101 -4.59 -21.26 3.29
C LEU A 101 -5.20 -21.38 1.89
N SER A 102 -6.38 -21.97 1.79
CA SER A 102 -7.10 -21.98 0.53
C SER A 102 -7.51 -20.56 0.12
N ALA A 103 -7.59 -20.30 -1.19
CA ALA A 103 -8.03 -19.01 -1.73
C ALA A 103 -9.41 -18.60 -1.20
N ARG A 104 -10.29 -19.56 -0.89
CA ARG A 104 -11.61 -19.28 -0.28
C ARG A 104 -11.51 -18.71 1.12
N VAL A 105 -10.59 -19.22 1.95
CA VAL A 105 -10.38 -18.72 3.32
C VAL A 105 -9.80 -17.30 3.29
N ARG A 106 -8.81 -17.06 2.42
CA ARG A 106 -8.23 -15.72 2.23
C ARG A 106 -9.29 -14.72 1.78
N PHE A 107 -10.05 -15.07 0.74
CA PHE A 107 -11.16 -14.23 0.26
C PHE A 107 -12.21 -13.98 1.33
N GLY A 108 -12.58 -15.01 2.12
CA GLY A 108 -13.50 -14.85 3.25
C GLY A 108 -12.99 -13.86 4.31
N ALA A 109 -11.69 -13.89 4.63
CA ALA A 109 -11.09 -12.93 5.56
C ALA A 109 -11.10 -11.49 5.00
N HIS A 110 -10.76 -11.32 3.71
CA HIS A 110 -10.84 -10.02 3.05
C HIS A 110 -12.28 -9.46 3.03
N LEU A 111 -13.25 -10.30 2.69
CA LEU A 111 -14.67 -9.94 2.67
C LEU A 111 -15.16 -9.55 4.07
N LEU A 112 -14.84 -10.36 5.09
CA LEU A 112 -15.23 -10.08 6.46
C LEU A 112 -14.67 -8.73 6.95
N SER A 113 -13.39 -8.45 6.66
CA SER A 113 -12.78 -7.16 7.03
C SER A 113 -13.40 -5.99 6.26
N ALA A 114 -13.71 -6.17 4.99
CA ALA A 114 -14.38 -5.14 4.18
C ALA A 114 -15.80 -4.85 4.71
N VAL A 115 -16.58 -5.88 4.99
CA VAL A 115 -17.93 -5.75 5.55
C VAL A 115 -17.89 -5.12 6.94
N PHE A 116 -16.95 -5.56 7.80
CA PHE A 116 -16.75 -4.98 9.13
C PHE A 116 -16.45 -3.48 9.07
N PHE A 117 -15.58 -3.06 8.14
CA PHE A 117 -15.29 -1.64 7.93
C PHE A 117 -16.50 -0.87 7.43
N VAL A 118 -17.16 -1.33 6.36
CA VAL A 118 -18.31 -0.65 5.76
C VAL A 118 -19.45 -0.51 6.75
N TRP A 119 -19.77 -1.59 7.46
CA TRP A 119 -20.84 -1.58 8.46
C TRP A 119 -20.47 -0.73 9.69
N GLY A 120 -19.24 -0.80 10.15
CA GLY A 120 -18.76 -0.02 11.30
C GLY A 120 -18.67 1.48 11.02
N THR A 121 -18.48 1.88 9.77
CA THR A 121 -18.35 3.29 9.38
C THR A 121 -19.69 3.92 9.02
N TRP A 122 -20.52 3.24 8.23
CA TRP A 122 -21.78 3.80 7.69
C TRP A 122 -23.03 3.05 8.13
N GLY A 123 -22.92 1.80 8.58
CA GLY A 123 -24.08 1.00 8.99
C GLY A 123 -25.10 0.85 7.86
N ALA A 124 -26.37 1.13 8.19
CA ALA A 124 -27.47 1.08 7.24
C ALA A 124 -27.67 2.39 6.43
N LEU A 125 -26.79 3.38 6.59
CA LEU A 125 -26.93 4.68 5.89
C LEU A 125 -26.63 4.56 4.39
N LEU A 126 -25.81 3.58 3.99
CA LEU A 126 -25.51 3.36 2.58
C LEU A 126 -26.52 2.41 1.91
N PRO A 127 -26.90 2.70 0.64
CA PRO A 127 -27.60 1.73 -0.18
C PRO A 127 -26.81 0.43 -0.32
N VAL A 128 -27.47 -0.72 -0.34
CA VAL A 128 -26.84 -2.05 -0.40
C VAL A 128 -25.88 -2.17 -1.59
N TRP A 129 -26.29 -1.71 -2.77
CA TRP A 129 -25.45 -1.76 -3.97
C TRP A 129 -24.14 -0.99 -3.81
N LEU A 130 -24.15 0.17 -3.12
CA LEU A 130 -22.97 0.98 -2.87
C LEU A 130 -22.07 0.30 -1.84
N SER A 131 -22.63 -0.29 -0.79
CA SER A 131 -21.89 -1.11 0.20
C SER A 131 -21.17 -2.27 -0.47
N ILE A 132 -21.82 -2.94 -1.42
CA ILE A 132 -21.21 -4.03 -2.22
C ILE A 132 -20.03 -3.50 -3.04
N LEU A 133 -20.20 -2.38 -3.76
CA LEU A 133 -19.14 -1.78 -4.56
C LEU A 133 -17.93 -1.36 -3.71
N ILE A 134 -18.17 -0.77 -2.55
CA ILE A 134 -17.13 -0.40 -1.60
C ILE A 134 -16.39 -1.66 -1.10
N CYS A 135 -17.10 -2.71 -0.71
CA CYS A 135 -16.46 -3.97 -0.30
C CYS A 135 -15.59 -4.56 -1.42
N ILE A 136 -16.07 -4.56 -2.66
CA ILE A 136 -15.27 -5.00 -3.82
C ILE A 136 -14.02 -4.13 -3.98
N GLY A 137 -14.14 -2.82 -3.83
CA GLY A 137 -13.01 -1.88 -3.89
C GLY A 137 -11.96 -2.14 -2.81
N VAL A 138 -12.40 -2.40 -1.56
CA VAL A 138 -11.51 -2.76 -0.46
C VAL A 138 -10.79 -4.08 -0.73
N ILE A 139 -11.53 -5.12 -1.15
CA ILE A 139 -10.94 -6.44 -1.49
C ILE A 139 -9.96 -6.30 -2.66
N TRP A 140 -10.31 -5.49 -3.66
CA TRP A 140 -9.41 -5.22 -4.79
C TRP A 140 -8.12 -4.54 -4.32
N SER A 141 -8.21 -3.50 -3.49
CA SER A 141 -7.04 -2.80 -2.94
C SER A 141 -6.12 -3.73 -2.14
N ILE A 142 -6.68 -4.61 -1.32
CA ILE A 142 -5.94 -5.63 -0.56
C ILE A 142 -5.12 -6.51 -1.51
N ASN A 143 -5.75 -7.09 -2.54
CA ASN A 143 -5.07 -7.97 -3.48
C ASN A 143 -4.07 -7.21 -4.36
N LEU A 144 -4.44 -6.03 -4.82
CA LEU A 144 -3.59 -5.16 -5.62
C LEU A 144 -2.27 -4.83 -4.90
N TYR A 145 -2.38 -4.44 -3.63
CA TYR A 145 -1.20 -4.10 -2.84
C TYR A 145 -0.28 -5.32 -2.65
N ASN A 146 -0.87 -6.48 -2.40
CA ASN A 146 -0.13 -7.74 -2.29
C ASN A 146 0.59 -8.11 -3.61
N PHE A 147 -0.04 -7.90 -4.78
CA PHE A 147 0.61 -8.13 -6.08
C PHE A 147 1.80 -7.20 -6.33
N MET A 148 1.79 -6.02 -5.74
CA MET A 148 2.85 -5.03 -5.89
C MET A 148 4.00 -5.19 -4.87
N ASP A 149 3.92 -6.17 -3.96
CA ASP A 149 4.96 -6.48 -2.96
C ASP A 149 5.94 -7.55 -3.45
N GLY A 150 6.47 -7.41 -4.64
CA GLY A 150 7.41 -8.40 -5.21
C GLY A 150 8.84 -7.86 -5.43
N SER A 151 9.21 -6.70 -4.89
CA SER A 151 10.54 -6.10 -5.05
C SER A 151 10.94 -5.28 -3.82
N ASP A 152 12.25 -5.28 -3.55
CA ASP A 152 12.86 -4.51 -2.46
C ASP A 152 12.40 -3.04 -2.50
N GLY A 153 11.92 -2.56 -1.38
CA GLY A 153 11.51 -1.17 -1.17
C GLY A 153 10.18 -0.75 -1.82
N MET A 154 9.61 -1.54 -2.73
CA MET A 154 8.48 -1.13 -3.56
C MET A 154 7.21 -0.86 -2.74
N ALA A 155 6.71 -1.87 -2.03
CA ALA A 155 5.49 -1.75 -1.23
C ALA A 155 5.68 -0.81 -0.03
N GLY A 156 6.84 -0.87 0.65
CA GLY A 156 7.19 0.05 1.73
C GLY A 156 7.23 1.50 1.27
N GLY A 157 7.84 1.78 0.12
CA GLY A 157 7.91 3.14 -0.44
C GLY A 157 6.55 3.71 -0.81
N MET A 158 5.66 2.90 -1.42
CA MET A 158 4.29 3.32 -1.70
C MET A 158 3.53 3.64 -0.41
N ALA A 159 3.68 2.81 0.64
CA ALA A 159 3.06 3.10 1.92
C ALA A 159 3.55 4.41 2.52
N VAL A 160 4.87 4.65 2.55
CA VAL A 160 5.44 5.90 3.06
C VAL A 160 4.85 7.10 2.33
N ILE A 161 4.94 7.13 1.00
CA ILE A 161 4.52 8.29 0.19
C ILE A 161 3.00 8.46 0.21
N GLY A 162 2.25 7.38 0.03
CA GLY A 162 0.78 7.42 -0.04
C GLY A 162 0.14 7.84 1.28
N PHE A 163 0.61 7.27 2.40
CA PHE A 163 0.10 7.67 3.71
C PHE A 163 0.64 9.02 4.18
N ALA A 164 1.81 9.48 3.72
CA ALA A 164 2.25 10.85 3.95
C ALA A 164 1.32 11.88 3.25
N ALA A 165 0.84 11.57 2.03
CA ALA A 165 -0.15 12.40 1.34
C ALA A 165 -1.50 12.43 2.09
N TYR A 166 -1.97 11.28 2.59
CA TYR A 166 -3.15 11.21 3.44
C TYR A 166 -2.97 11.99 4.75
N ALA A 167 -1.79 11.87 5.39
CA ALA A 167 -1.46 12.60 6.59
C ALA A 167 -1.52 14.11 6.37
N TRP A 168 -0.87 14.59 5.31
CA TRP A 168 -0.88 16.01 4.95
C TRP A 168 -2.29 16.56 4.77
N MET A 169 -3.11 15.88 3.97
CA MET A 169 -4.48 16.34 3.70
C MET A 169 -5.37 16.24 4.93
N GLY A 170 -5.26 15.16 5.71
CA GLY A 170 -6.01 15.00 6.95
C GLY A 170 -5.65 16.05 7.99
N MET A 171 -4.37 16.39 8.12
CA MET A 171 -3.90 17.46 9.01
C MET A 171 -4.41 18.84 8.56
N ALA A 172 -4.33 19.13 7.27
CA ALA A 172 -4.84 20.38 6.70
C ALA A 172 -6.36 20.55 6.90
N ALA A 173 -7.11 19.44 6.94
CA ALA A 173 -8.55 19.44 7.24
C ALA A 173 -8.87 19.38 8.75
N GLY A 174 -7.86 19.30 9.62
CA GLY A 174 -8.07 19.15 11.07
C GLY A 174 -8.66 17.78 11.49
N SER A 175 -8.56 16.77 10.62
CA SER A 175 -9.13 15.44 10.87
C SER A 175 -8.13 14.51 11.57
N PRO A 176 -8.57 13.67 12.53
CA PRO A 176 -7.73 12.65 13.16
C PRO A 176 -7.19 11.61 12.18
N ILE A 177 -7.77 11.52 10.97
CA ILE A 177 -7.26 10.70 9.86
C ILE A 177 -5.80 11.05 9.57
N GLY A 178 -5.43 12.35 9.67
CA GLY A 178 -4.07 12.82 9.45
C GLY A 178 -3.05 12.18 10.41
N LEU A 179 -3.37 12.12 11.70
CA LEU A 179 -2.52 11.46 12.71
C LEU A 179 -2.41 9.95 12.45
N GLY A 180 -3.55 9.30 12.16
CA GLY A 180 -3.56 7.87 11.82
C GLY A 180 -2.73 7.55 10.59
N ALA A 181 -2.85 8.34 9.53
CA ALA A 181 -2.05 8.19 8.31
C ALA A 181 -0.56 8.45 8.56
N ALA A 182 -0.20 9.43 9.40
CA ALA A 182 1.17 9.68 9.82
C ALA A 182 1.77 8.46 10.54
N ALA A 183 1.00 7.80 11.42
CA ALA A 183 1.41 6.59 12.11
C ALA A 183 1.70 5.44 11.12
N VAL A 184 0.82 5.22 10.13
CA VAL A 184 1.01 4.17 9.10
C VAL A 184 2.22 4.49 8.21
N SER A 185 2.37 5.75 7.77
CA SER A 185 3.53 6.20 7.01
C SER A 185 4.84 5.98 7.78
N GLY A 186 4.87 6.36 9.04
CA GLY A 186 6.01 6.15 9.93
C GLY A 186 6.34 4.67 10.10
N ALA A 187 5.34 3.83 10.40
CA ALA A 187 5.54 2.38 10.53
C ALA A 187 6.10 1.75 9.24
N ALA A 188 5.57 2.18 8.08
CA ALA A 188 6.10 1.76 6.79
C ALA A 188 7.53 2.25 6.55
N PHE A 189 7.89 3.46 6.99
CA PHE A 189 9.24 3.97 6.90
C PHE A 189 10.21 3.16 7.77
N GLY A 190 9.83 2.84 9.02
CA GLY A 190 10.63 1.98 9.90
C GLY A 190 10.92 0.60 9.28
N PHE A 191 9.94 0.01 8.59
CA PHE A 191 10.13 -1.21 7.81
C PHE A 191 11.04 -0.97 6.59
N LEU A 192 10.83 0.12 5.84
CA LEU A 192 11.57 0.43 4.62
C LEU A 192 13.08 0.54 4.85
N LEU A 193 13.53 1.00 6.02
CA LEU A 193 14.95 1.04 6.39
C LEU A 193 15.64 -0.33 6.35
N LEU A 194 14.86 -1.41 6.50
CA LEU A 194 15.37 -2.78 6.45
C LEU A 194 14.98 -3.53 5.17
N ASN A 195 14.01 -2.99 4.41
CA ASN A 195 13.51 -3.58 3.17
C ASN A 195 14.08 -2.90 1.91
N PHE A 196 14.66 -1.68 2.02
CA PHE A 196 15.33 -1.08 0.87
C PHE A 196 16.51 -1.95 0.41
N HIS A 197 16.78 -1.92 -0.91
CA HIS A 197 17.76 -2.81 -1.53
C HIS A 197 19.20 -2.59 -1.01
N PRO A 198 19.93 -3.64 -0.63
CA PRO A 198 19.53 -5.05 -0.56
C PRO A 198 18.65 -5.33 0.68
N ALA A 199 17.49 -5.91 0.49
CA ALA A 199 16.52 -6.13 1.55
C ALA A 199 17.02 -7.17 2.57
N LYS A 200 16.93 -6.83 3.85
CA LYS A 200 17.21 -7.73 4.98
C LYS A 200 15.96 -8.48 5.46
N ILE A 201 14.79 -7.94 5.11
CA ILE A 201 13.47 -8.43 5.50
C ILE A 201 12.50 -8.17 4.35
N PHE A 202 11.61 -9.11 4.06
CA PHE A 202 10.44 -8.90 3.20
C PHE A 202 9.19 -8.60 4.02
N LEU A 203 8.24 -7.90 3.41
CA LEU A 203 7.00 -7.49 4.04
C LEU A 203 6.13 -8.70 4.41
N GLY A 204 5.95 -9.62 3.47
CA GLY A 204 5.08 -10.78 3.55
C GLY A 204 3.60 -10.42 3.49
N ASP A 205 2.74 -11.43 3.30
CA ASP A 205 1.29 -11.24 3.22
C ASP A 205 0.74 -10.64 4.53
N ALA A 206 1.37 -10.95 5.67
CA ALA A 206 1.06 -10.34 6.97
C ALA A 206 1.26 -8.81 7.02
N GLY A 207 1.98 -8.23 6.06
CA GLY A 207 2.16 -6.79 5.94
C GLY A 207 1.46 -6.19 4.73
N SER A 208 1.60 -6.79 3.54
CA SER A 208 1.06 -6.24 2.29
C SER A 208 -0.47 -6.23 2.25
N VAL A 209 -1.13 -7.28 2.75
CA VAL A 209 -2.59 -7.40 2.85
C VAL A 209 -3.18 -6.30 3.75
N PRO A 210 -2.68 -6.08 4.99
CA PRO A 210 -3.13 -4.96 5.82
C PRO A 210 -2.81 -3.58 5.24
N LEU A 211 -1.68 -3.39 4.54
CA LEU A 211 -1.38 -2.10 3.90
C LEU A 211 -2.37 -1.78 2.79
N GLY A 212 -2.78 -2.76 2.00
CA GLY A 212 -3.85 -2.60 1.01
C GLY A 212 -5.20 -2.27 1.65
N PHE A 213 -5.51 -2.89 2.79
CA PHE A 213 -6.70 -2.57 3.58
C PHE A 213 -6.63 -1.13 4.12
N PHE A 214 -5.52 -0.71 4.71
CA PHE A 214 -5.32 0.68 5.14
C PHE A 214 -5.48 1.67 3.98
N ALA A 215 -4.87 1.41 2.82
CA ALA A 215 -4.95 2.30 1.66
C ALA A 215 -6.40 2.56 1.24
N ALA A 216 -7.23 1.52 1.16
CA ALA A 216 -8.65 1.65 0.83
C ALA A 216 -9.45 2.31 1.95
N THR A 217 -9.31 1.83 3.19
CA THR A 217 -10.17 2.28 4.30
C THR A 217 -9.90 3.73 4.70
N PHE A 218 -8.64 4.17 4.73
CA PHE A 218 -8.30 5.58 4.92
C PHE A 218 -8.83 6.44 3.76
N GLY A 219 -8.64 5.98 2.51
CA GLY A 219 -9.13 6.67 1.33
C GLY A 219 -10.64 6.89 1.37
N LEU A 220 -11.39 5.85 1.72
CA LEU A 220 -12.85 5.86 1.83
C LEU A 220 -13.33 6.68 3.03
N LEU A 221 -12.66 6.55 4.18
CA LEU A 221 -13.01 7.31 5.38
C LEU A 221 -12.84 8.82 5.15
N GLY A 222 -11.73 9.24 4.56
CA GLY A 222 -11.50 10.65 4.27
C GLY A 222 -12.42 11.21 3.19
N TRP A 223 -12.83 10.39 2.20
CA TRP A 223 -13.89 10.76 1.28
C TRP A 223 -15.25 10.89 1.99
N GLY A 224 -15.61 9.93 2.83
CA GLY A 224 -16.87 9.96 3.57
C GLY A 224 -16.98 11.07 4.63
N GLN A 225 -15.86 11.63 5.06
CA GLN A 225 -15.76 12.77 5.99
C GLN A 225 -15.42 14.10 5.29
N ASP A 226 -15.55 14.18 3.94
CA ASP A 226 -15.27 15.37 3.13
C ASP A 226 -13.85 15.96 3.30
N VAL A 227 -12.86 15.13 3.74
CA VAL A 227 -11.46 15.52 3.86
C VAL A 227 -10.83 15.68 2.46
N TRP A 228 -11.23 14.82 1.52
CA TRP A 228 -10.79 14.86 0.12
C TRP A 228 -11.83 14.28 -0.84
N PRO A 229 -11.78 14.63 -2.13
CA PRO A 229 -12.68 14.06 -3.14
C PRO A 229 -12.36 12.57 -3.41
N ALA A 230 -13.35 11.82 -3.89
CA ALA A 230 -13.25 10.37 -4.12
C ALA A 230 -12.10 9.97 -5.08
N TRP A 231 -11.71 10.83 -6.01
CA TRP A 231 -10.60 10.58 -6.93
C TRP A 231 -9.21 10.68 -6.28
N PHE A 232 -9.09 11.38 -5.13
CA PHE A 232 -7.80 11.64 -4.47
C PHE A 232 -7.06 10.36 -4.08
N PRO A 233 -7.66 9.38 -3.35
CA PRO A 233 -7.02 8.13 -3.04
C PRO A 233 -6.59 7.35 -4.28
N LEU A 234 -7.43 7.35 -5.32
CA LEU A 234 -7.14 6.67 -6.57
C LEU A 234 -5.95 7.29 -7.29
N MET A 235 -5.83 8.62 -7.24
CA MET A 235 -4.68 9.33 -7.82
C MET A 235 -3.40 9.04 -7.05
N VAL A 236 -3.41 9.10 -5.71
CA VAL A 236 -2.24 8.83 -4.86
C VAL A 236 -1.68 7.43 -5.10
N PHE A 237 -2.54 6.40 -5.15
CA PHE A 237 -2.13 5.01 -5.37
C PHE A 237 -2.14 4.58 -6.84
N SER A 238 -2.36 5.53 -7.78
CA SER A 238 -2.46 5.24 -9.22
C SER A 238 -1.26 4.52 -9.83
N PRO A 239 0.01 4.71 -9.39
CA PRO A 239 1.11 3.91 -9.92
C PRO A 239 0.91 2.40 -9.69
N PHE A 240 0.45 2.01 -8.50
CA PHE A 240 0.14 0.62 -8.18
C PHE A 240 -1.12 0.14 -8.90
N ILE A 241 -2.17 0.95 -8.90
CA ILE A 241 -3.44 0.64 -9.56
C ILE A 241 -3.22 0.42 -11.06
N ALA A 242 -2.44 1.28 -11.73
CA ALA A 242 -2.18 1.17 -13.15
C ALA A 242 -1.40 -0.11 -13.49
N ASP A 243 -0.28 -0.38 -12.79
CA ASP A 243 0.52 -1.58 -13.07
C ASP A 243 -0.30 -2.86 -12.88
N ALA A 244 -0.95 -3.01 -11.72
CA ALA A 244 -1.73 -4.20 -11.43
C ALA A 244 -2.89 -4.37 -12.42
N THR A 245 -3.68 -3.31 -12.65
CA THR A 245 -4.85 -3.37 -13.54
C THR A 245 -4.46 -3.68 -14.99
N PHE A 246 -3.46 -2.96 -15.54
CA PHE A 246 -2.98 -3.21 -16.90
C PHE A 246 -2.42 -4.62 -17.07
N THR A 247 -1.64 -5.08 -16.10
CA THR A 247 -1.04 -6.42 -16.17
C THR A 247 -2.11 -7.50 -16.12
N LEU A 248 -3.08 -7.41 -15.21
CA LEU A 248 -4.15 -8.38 -15.09
C LEU A 248 -5.11 -8.33 -16.27
N ALA A 249 -5.49 -7.14 -16.76
CA ALA A 249 -6.31 -6.98 -17.96
C ALA A 249 -5.66 -7.62 -19.19
N ARG A 250 -4.35 -7.42 -19.37
CA ARG A 250 -3.60 -8.05 -20.46
C ARG A 250 -3.56 -9.58 -20.35
N ARG A 251 -3.38 -10.13 -19.15
CA ARG A 251 -3.42 -11.57 -18.92
C ARG A 251 -4.80 -12.16 -19.22
N LEU A 252 -5.84 -11.48 -18.76
CA LEU A 252 -7.23 -11.85 -19.05
C LEU A 252 -7.52 -11.86 -20.56
N ALA A 253 -7.07 -10.81 -21.29
CA ALA A 253 -7.22 -10.72 -22.74
C ALA A 253 -6.48 -11.86 -23.51
N ARG A 254 -5.45 -12.46 -22.92
CA ARG A 254 -4.75 -13.62 -23.45
C ARG A 254 -5.36 -14.96 -23.03
N GLY A 255 -6.46 -14.96 -22.26
CA GLY A 255 -7.09 -16.16 -21.71
C GLY A 255 -6.31 -16.84 -20.59
N GLU A 256 -5.32 -16.14 -19.98
CA GLU A 256 -4.53 -16.66 -18.89
C GLU A 256 -5.29 -16.57 -17.56
N ARG A 257 -5.00 -17.49 -16.66
CA ARG A 257 -5.55 -17.47 -15.30
C ARG A 257 -4.90 -16.34 -14.50
N PHE A 258 -5.58 -15.20 -14.35
CA PHE A 258 -5.05 -14.00 -13.69
C PHE A 258 -4.72 -14.19 -12.21
N TRP A 259 -5.29 -15.23 -11.56
CA TRP A 259 -5.02 -15.59 -10.16
C TRP A 259 -3.79 -16.48 -9.97
N GLU A 260 -3.20 -17.00 -11.05
CA GLU A 260 -1.94 -17.72 -10.98
C GLU A 260 -0.76 -16.76 -10.84
N ALA A 261 0.18 -17.12 -9.97
CA ALA A 261 1.35 -16.28 -9.71
C ALA A 261 2.23 -16.12 -10.97
N HIS A 262 2.65 -14.89 -11.25
CA HIS A 262 3.41 -14.50 -12.45
C HIS A 262 4.45 -13.42 -12.14
N ARG A 263 5.33 -13.08 -13.10
CA ARG A 263 6.36 -12.03 -13.02
C ARG A 263 6.21 -11.01 -14.16
N GLU A 264 4.98 -10.57 -14.43
CA GLU A 264 4.70 -9.78 -15.62
C GLU A 264 4.35 -8.32 -15.32
N HIS A 265 4.25 -7.93 -14.05
CA HIS A 265 4.05 -6.54 -13.66
C HIS A 265 5.16 -5.64 -14.22
N PHE A 266 4.84 -4.41 -14.55
CA PHE A 266 5.81 -3.47 -15.11
C PHE A 266 7.00 -3.27 -14.18
N TYR A 267 6.75 -3.14 -12.86
CA TYR A 267 7.85 -3.03 -11.90
C TYR A 267 8.76 -4.27 -11.90
N GLN A 268 8.20 -5.48 -12.01
CA GLN A 268 9.00 -6.72 -12.05
C GLN A 268 9.84 -6.81 -13.33
N ARG A 269 9.31 -6.38 -14.46
CA ARG A 269 10.07 -6.28 -15.71
C ARG A 269 11.18 -5.24 -15.61
N MET A 270 10.92 -4.10 -14.97
CA MET A 270 11.93 -3.09 -14.72
C MET A 270 13.05 -3.62 -13.82
N VAL A 271 12.72 -4.36 -12.75
CA VAL A 271 13.72 -5.00 -11.89
C VAL A 271 14.61 -5.94 -12.68
N GLN A 272 14.05 -6.76 -13.56
CA GLN A 272 14.81 -7.67 -14.41
C GLN A 272 15.73 -6.93 -15.40
N MET A 273 15.35 -5.75 -15.86
CA MET A 273 16.16 -4.93 -16.78
C MET A 273 17.18 -4.04 -16.09
N THR A 274 16.90 -3.54 -14.88
CA THR A 274 17.68 -2.45 -14.27
C THR A 274 18.01 -2.63 -12.79
N GLY A 275 17.58 -3.74 -12.19
CA GLY A 275 17.79 -4.06 -10.77
C GLY A 275 16.78 -3.38 -9.82
N HIS A 276 16.76 -3.85 -8.58
CA HIS A 276 15.81 -3.42 -7.54
C HIS A 276 15.93 -1.93 -7.19
N ALA A 277 17.11 -1.46 -6.80
CA ALA A 277 17.32 -0.09 -6.34
C ALA A 277 16.94 0.95 -7.41
N SER A 278 17.40 0.74 -8.66
CA SER A 278 17.10 1.66 -9.77
C SER A 278 15.60 1.69 -10.10
N THR A 279 14.94 0.55 -10.00
CA THR A 279 13.48 0.46 -10.18
C THR A 279 12.76 1.19 -9.06
N ALA A 280 13.12 0.95 -7.79
CA ALA A 280 12.50 1.59 -6.64
C ALA A 280 12.57 3.13 -6.73
N TRP A 281 13.75 3.71 -7.02
CA TRP A 281 13.89 5.16 -7.16
C TRP A 281 13.03 5.77 -8.27
N ARG A 282 12.92 5.11 -9.42
CA ARG A 282 12.04 5.57 -10.51
C ARG A 282 10.58 5.52 -10.11
N TRP A 283 10.16 4.44 -9.44
CA TRP A 283 8.80 4.31 -8.94
C TRP A 283 8.48 5.33 -7.84
N TYR A 284 9.43 5.64 -6.95
CA TYR A 284 9.26 6.71 -5.97
C TYR A 284 9.03 8.07 -6.64
N GLY A 285 9.71 8.35 -7.75
CA GLY A 285 9.44 9.53 -8.55
C GLY A 285 8.00 9.58 -9.07
N PHE A 286 7.46 8.46 -9.59
CA PHE A 286 6.06 8.37 -10.02
C PHE A 286 5.07 8.49 -8.85
N MET A 287 5.35 7.82 -7.74
CA MET A 287 4.52 7.88 -6.53
C MET A 287 4.47 9.30 -5.95
N LEU A 288 5.60 9.96 -5.88
CA LEU A 288 5.69 11.34 -5.40
C LEU A 288 4.96 12.31 -6.33
N ALA A 289 5.14 12.16 -7.65
CA ALA A 289 4.42 12.97 -8.63
C ALA A 289 2.90 12.77 -8.51
N ALA A 290 2.42 11.53 -8.37
CA ALA A 290 1.01 11.23 -8.15
C ALA A 290 0.48 11.89 -6.87
N ALA A 291 1.21 11.77 -5.76
CA ALA A 291 0.83 12.34 -4.47
C ALA A 291 0.78 13.89 -4.52
N VAL A 292 1.80 14.53 -5.09
CA VAL A 292 1.85 16.00 -5.24
C VAL A 292 0.73 16.50 -6.15
N LEU A 293 0.54 15.86 -7.31
CA LEU A 293 -0.55 16.20 -8.22
C LEU A 293 -1.93 16.00 -7.57
N ALA A 294 -2.11 14.93 -6.79
CA ALA A 294 -3.34 14.73 -6.06
C ALA A 294 -3.60 15.86 -5.06
N MET A 295 -2.61 16.23 -4.23
CA MET A 295 -2.73 17.30 -3.25
C MET A 295 -3.00 18.67 -3.90
N VAL A 296 -2.26 19.02 -4.96
CA VAL A 296 -2.43 20.30 -5.67
C VAL A 296 -3.75 20.33 -6.42
N GLY A 297 -4.15 19.21 -7.02
CA GLY A 297 -5.37 19.08 -7.83
C GLY A 297 -6.64 19.32 -7.02
N THR A 298 -6.64 19.13 -5.69
CA THR A 298 -7.81 19.46 -4.86
C THR A 298 -8.18 20.95 -4.91
N ARG A 299 -7.22 21.82 -5.28
CA ARG A 299 -7.42 23.27 -5.41
C ARG A 299 -7.91 23.71 -6.79
N PHE A 300 -7.98 22.80 -7.77
CA PHE A 300 -8.39 23.11 -9.12
C PHE A 300 -9.93 23.13 -9.26
N SER A 301 -10.42 23.85 -10.26
CA SER A 301 -11.81 23.74 -10.70
C SER A 301 -12.10 22.32 -11.22
N ALA A 302 -13.37 21.93 -11.34
CA ALA A 302 -13.74 20.61 -11.86
C ALA A 302 -13.14 20.32 -13.25
N ILE A 303 -13.07 21.31 -14.13
CA ILE A 303 -12.43 21.19 -15.44
C ILE A 303 -10.91 20.98 -15.30
N GLY A 304 -10.27 21.73 -14.40
CA GLY A 304 -8.85 21.56 -14.10
C GLY A 304 -8.53 20.17 -13.53
N GLN A 305 -9.37 19.66 -12.62
CA GLN A 305 -9.24 18.29 -12.09
C GLN A 305 -9.37 17.25 -13.20
N ALA A 306 -10.39 17.36 -14.07
CA ALA A 306 -10.58 16.44 -15.19
C ALA A 306 -9.38 16.46 -16.14
N GLY A 307 -8.86 17.65 -16.48
CA GLY A 307 -7.66 17.81 -17.32
C GLY A 307 -6.42 17.19 -16.68
N MET A 308 -6.20 17.43 -15.39
CA MET A 308 -5.09 16.84 -14.62
C MET A 308 -5.18 15.30 -14.57
N LEU A 309 -6.35 14.75 -14.25
CA LEU A 309 -6.55 13.30 -14.20
C LEU A 309 -6.35 12.66 -15.58
N GLY A 310 -6.91 13.27 -16.65
CA GLY A 310 -6.73 12.79 -18.02
C GLY A 310 -5.27 12.83 -18.44
N GLY A 311 -4.56 13.93 -18.17
CA GLY A 311 -3.13 14.06 -18.42
C GLY A 311 -2.29 13.02 -17.68
N TRP A 312 -2.61 12.76 -16.41
CA TRP A 312 -1.92 11.75 -15.61
C TRP A 312 -2.17 10.33 -16.15
N VAL A 313 -3.39 9.99 -16.52
CA VAL A 313 -3.69 8.70 -17.16
C VAL A 313 -2.89 8.53 -18.44
N ALA A 314 -2.74 9.57 -19.26
CA ALA A 314 -1.91 9.55 -20.47
C ALA A 314 -0.43 9.30 -20.13
N VAL A 315 0.11 9.92 -19.06
CA VAL A 315 1.48 9.68 -18.57
C VAL A 315 1.66 8.23 -18.14
N LEU A 316 0.71 7.66 -17.37
CA LEU A 316 0.78 6.25 -16.95
C LEU A 316 0.72 5.31 -18.16
N ALA A 317 -0.17 5.55 -19.12
CA ALA A 317 -0.28 4.76 -20.34
C ALA A 317 1.00 4.82 -21.19
N ALA A 318 1.53 6.02 -21.41
CA ALA A 318 2.79 6.22 -22.14
C ALA A 318 3.98 5.52 -21.45
N SER A 319 4.04 5.59 -20.10
CA SER A 319 5.08 4.93 -19.31
C SER A 319 4.98 3.41 -19.43
N GLY A 320 3.77 2.85 -19.36
CA GLY A 320 3.53 1.42 -19.57
C GLY A 320 3.94 0.96 -20.97
N ALA A 321 3.57 1.73 -22.01
CA ALA A 321 3.98 1.44 -23.39
C ALA A 321 5.50 1.48 -23.57
N PHE A 322 6.17 2.46 -22.97
CA PHE A 322 7.63 2.57 -22.96
C PHE A 322 8.31 1.38 -22.29
N ILE A 323 7.83 0.96 -21.12
CA ILE A 323 8.36 -0.20 -20.41
C ILE A 323 8.16 -1.48 -21.26
N GLU A 324 6.98 -1.64 -21.85
CA GLU A 324 6.68 -2.78 -22.73
C GLU A 324 7.62 -2.84 -23.93
N GLN A 325 7.87 -1.69 -24.60
CA GLN A 325 8.79 -1.61 -25.72
C GLN A 325 10.22 -1.98 -25.31
N ARG A 326 10.71 -1.46 -24.16
CA ARG A 326 12.02 -1.80 -23.62
C ARG A 326 12.12 -3.29 -23.24
N TRP A 327 11.08 -3.83 -22.64
CA TRP A 327 11.01 -5.23 -22.28
C TRP A 327 11.12 -6.16 -23.50
N ARG A 328 10.40 -5.84 -24.57
CA ARG A 328 10.50 -6.62 -25.83
C ARG A 328 11.92 -6.60 -26.44
N ARG A 329 12.61 -5.45 -26.37
CA ARG A 329 14.01 -5.36 -26.81
C ARG A 329 14.94 -6.19 -25.91
N TYR A 330 14.77 -6.09 -24.60
CA TYR A 330 15.57 -6.83 -23.64
C TYR A 330 15.45 -8.34 -23.85
N ARG A 331 14.24 -8.85 -24.03
CA ARG A 331 14.02 -10.29 -24.30
C ARG A 331 14.69 -10.77 -25.57
N ARG A 332 14.60 -10.02 -26.67
CA ARG A 332 15.27 -10.37 -27.94
C ARG A 332 16.78 -10.53 -27.78
N ILE A 333 17.41 -9.70 -26.94
CA ILE A 333 18.86 -9.79 -26.68
C ILE A 333 19.21 -11.03 -25.85
N GLN A 334 18.31 -11.50 -24.99
CA GLN A 334 18.55 -12.69 -24.17
C GLN A 334 18.32 -14.01 -24.92
N GLU A 335 17.58 -13.97 -26.02
CA GLU A 335 17.25 -15.14 -26.87
C GLU A 335 18.32 -15.39 -27.95
N HIS A 336 19.29 -14.48 -28.12
CA HIS A 336 20.47 -14.57 -28.99
C HIS A 336 21.76 -14.67 -28.18
#